data_2158826a6359595319b6c07a5269cad3
#
_entry.id   2158826a6359595319b6c07a5269cad3
#
_cell.length_a   1.000
_cell.length_b   1.000
_cell.length_c   1.000
_cell.angle_alpha   90.00
_cell.angle_beta   90.00
_cell.angle_gamma   90.00
#
_symmetry.space_group_name_H-M   'P 1'
#
loop_
_entity.id
_entity.type
_entity.pdbx_description
1 polymer ?
#
loop_
_entity_poly.entity_id
_entity_poly.type
_entity_poly.pdbx_seq_one_letter_code
_entity_poly.pdbx_strand_id
1 'polypeptide(L)'
;MGWSSWNTYRVNINEELIKKQADAMISQELDKVGYHFINIDDGFFGFRDEKGILHTHPQRFPNGMKGIADYIHSLGLKAGIYSEAGANTCGSLWDGDKNGIGVGLYGFEHQDANLFFNEWGFDFIKIDYCGAGQQLDLEEQERYTEIVNAIREVCPRNISLNICRWAYPGTWVSSLARSWRISGDINPSWESVKYIIDKNLYLSAFASNGHYNDMDMLEIGRGLKPEEEETHFGMWCIMSSPLLIGCDLTAIPASSLQLLKNKELIALNQDPLGLQAYVVQHEHGGYVLVKDIEEKRGTIRAVALYNPTEEICSFRVPLSILELESTTRIRDLVKQKDERSVTDFIQFDVLPHGTKILRVEGERRMEPTRYEAEQAYLNQFDDLAKRKRGIAFMPFETASGGMTITNLGGYKDNYAQWNEVFSEQGGTYQMTVQYIPAEKKEREISDRRLEVTVNGNMTVVDKLETDRSKGAAQTTFTVNLQKGYNVIRIGSRFSWSPDLDCFTLTPVK
;
A
#
# COMPACT_ATOMS: atom_id res chain seq x y z
N MET A 1 -2.88 -13.38 -4.76
CA MET A 1 -4.36 -13.30 -4.71
C MET A 1 -4.91 -14.58 -4.09
N GLY A 2 -6.00 -14.49 -3.32
CA GLY A 2 -6.55 -15.65 -2.64
C GLY A 2 -7.81 -15.33 -1.82
N TRP A 3 -8.07 -16.18 -0.85
CA TRP A 3 -9.15 -16.05 0.14
C TRP A 3 -8.54 -16.17 1.54
N SER A 4 -9.15 -15.51 2.53
CA SER A 4 -8.76 -15.63 3.93
C SER A 4 -9.99 -15.77 4.84
N SER A 5 -9.85 -16.55 5.90
CA SER A 5 -10.96 -16.95 6.76
C SER A 5 -11.46 -15.87 7.74
N TRP A 6 -10.63 -14.82 8.02
CA TRP A 6 -10.85 -13.95 9.17
C TRP A 6 -12.16 -13.16 9.11
N ASN A 7 -12.41 -12.39 8.07
CA ASN A 7 -13.47 -11.38 8.07
C ASN A 7 -14.88 -11.97 8.22
N THR A 8 -15.13 -13.16 7.67
CA THR A 8 -16.43 -13.82 7.79
C THR A 8 -16.52 -14.73 9.02
N TYR A 9 -15.43 -15.43 9.35
CA TYR A 9 -15.52 -16.53 10.31
C TYR A 9 -14.77 -16.27 11.62
N ARG A 10 -13.86 -15.31 11.65
CA ARG A 10 -12.99 -15.03 12.80
C ARG A 10 -12.36 -16.32 13.31
N VAL A 11 -12.36 -16.56 14.61
CA VAL A 11 -11.83 -17.81 15.23
C VAL A 11 -12.73 -19.04 15.05
N ASN A 12 -13.93 -18.88 14.45
CA ASN A 12 -14.91 -19.96 14.30
C ASN A 12 -14.69 -20.75 13.01
N ILE A 13 -13.52 -21.31 12.84
CA ILE A 13 -13.11 -22.10 11.68
C ILE A 13 -12.90 -23.57 12.03
N ASN A 14 -13.03 -24.43 11.02
CA ASN A 14 -12.71 -25.85 11.12
C ASN A 14 -12.29 -26.42 9.76
N GLU A 15 -11.78 -27.63 9.75
CA GLU A 15 -11.28 -28.31 8.56
C GLU A 15 -12.32 -28.40 7.44
N GLU A 16 -13.58 -28.73 7.77
CA GLU A 16 -14.67 -28.87 6.80
C GLU A 16 -14.97 -27.52 6.12
N LEU A 17 -15.04 -26.43 6.90
CA LEU A 17 -15.25 -25.09 6.39
C LEU A 17 -14.13 -24.69 5.41
N ILE A 18 -12.88 -24.88 5.79
CA ILE A 18 -11.73 -24.53 4.93
C ILE A 18 -11.76 -25.33 3.63
N LYS A 19 -12.07 -26.63 3.69
CA LYS A 19 -12.22 -27.46 2.47
C LYS A 19 -13.35 -26.95 1.58
N LYS A 20 -14.50 -26.59 2.13
CA LYS A 20 -15.64 -26.01 1.37
C LYS A 20 -15.23 -24.71 0.65
N GLN A 21 -14.47 -23.85 1.31
CA GLN A 21 -13.99 -22.60 0.68
C GLN A 21 -12.97 -22.89 -0.43
N ALA A 22 -12.08 -23.85 -0.24
CA ALA A 22 -11.14 -24.29 -1.28
C ALA A 22 -11.87 -24.90 -2.49
N ASP A 23 -12.87 -25.75 -2.26
CA ASP A 23 -13.70 -26.31 -3.33
C ASP A 23 -14.50 -25.22 -4.06
N ALA A 24 -15.03 -24.23 -3.32
CA ALA A 24 -15.73 -23.09 -3.91
C ALA A 24 -14.80 -22.22 -4.76
N MET A 25 -13.54 -22.02 -4.37
CA MET A 25 -12.54 -21.34 -5.18
C MET A 25 -12.42 -21.97 -6.56
N ILE A 26 -12.37 -23.30 -6.65
CA ILE A 26 -12.28 -24.07 -7.89
C ILE A 26 -13.62 -24.07 -8.64
N SER A 27 -14.72 -24.38 -8.00
CA SER A 27 -16.04 -24.49 -8.64
C SER A 27 -16.57 -23.16 -9.18
N GLN A 28 -16.18 -22.04 -8.56
CA GLN A 28 -16.46 -20.68 -9.03
C GLN A 28 -15.42 -20.18 -10.08
N GLU A 29 -14.43 -21.02 -10.43
CA GLU A 29 -13.36 -20.68 -11.39
C GLU A 29 -12.53 -19.43 -11.02
N LEU A 30 -12.40 -19.14 -9.75
CA LEU A 30 -11.56 -18.03 -9.25
C LEU A 30 -10.07 -18.33 -9.42
N ASP A 31 -9.67 -19.59 -9.33
CA ASP A 31 -8.33 -20.09 -9.64
C ASP A 31 -7.88 -19.71 -11.07
N LYS A 32 -8.81 -19.79 -12.05
CA LYS A 32 -8.54 -19.48 -13.46
C LYS A 32 -8.28 -18.01 -13.75
N VAL A 33 -8.61 -17.12 -12.81
CA VAL A 33 -8.32 -15.69 -12.91
C VAL A 33 -7.24 -15.23 -11.91
N GLY A 34 -6.58 -16.18 -11.22
CA GLY A 34 -5.36 -15.93 -10.45
C GLY A 34 -5.50 -15.97 -8.93
N TYR A 35 -6.66 -16.34 -8.38
CA TYR A 35 -6.79 -16.55 -6.93
C TYR A 35 -6.29 -17.94 -6.56
N HIS A 36 -5.09 -18.01 -5.99
CA HIS A 36 -4.41 -19.30 -5.76
C HIS A 36 -4.20 -19.63 -4.27
N PHE A 37 -4.38 -18.68 -3.35
CA PHE A 37 -4.13 -18.91 -1.94
C PHE A 37 -5.42 -19.15 -1.16
N ILE A 38 -5.40 -20.14 -0.26
CA ILE A 38 -6.37 -20.32 0.82
C ILE A 38 -5.63 -20.06 2.12
N ASN A 39 -5.91 -18.93 2.74
CA ASN A 39 -5.25 -18.51 3.98
C ASN A 39 -6.14 -18.83 5.18
N ILE A 40 -5.60 -19.64 6.08
CA ILE A 40 -6.21 -20.00 7.35
C ILE A 40 -5.71 -19.02 8.39
N ASP A 41 -6.57 -18.11 8.83
CA ASP A 41 -6.28 -17.11 9.85
C ASP A 41 -6.39 -17.72 11.27
N ASP A 42 -6.43 -16.91 12.33
CA ASP A 42 -6.54 -17.36 13.72
C ASP A 42 -7.75 -18.30 13.98
N GLY A 43 -7.63 -19.20 14.97
CA GLY A 43 -8.69 -20.13 15.35
C GLY A 43 -8.38 -21.62 15.14
N PHE A 44 -7.21 -21.97 14.60
CA PHE A 44 -6.80 -23.37 14.41
C PHE A 44 -5.96 -23.93 15.57
N PHE A 45 -5.50 -23.10 16.46
CA PHE A 45 -4.61 -23.46 17.56
C PHE A 45 -5.29 -24.37 18.58
N GLY A 46 -4.52 -25.28 19.14
CA GLY A 46 -4.93 -26.13 20.28
C GLY A 46 -4.16 -25.78 21.54
N PHE A 47 -2.91 -26.21 21.63
CA PHE A 47 -2.04 -26.00 22.80
C PHE A 47 -0.58 -26.26 22.44
N ARG A 48 0.36 -25.92 23.34
CA ARG A 48 1.73 -26.41 23.30
C ARG A 48 1.93 -27.52 24.33
N ASP A 49 2.63 -28.57 23.94
CA ASP A 49 3.00 -29.65 24.85
C ASP A 49 4.20 -29.27 25.76
N GLU A 50 4.64 -30.19 26.61
CA GLU A 50 5.76 -30.02 27.55
C GLU A 50 7.10 -29.73 26.84
N LYS A 51 7.22 -30.06 25.56
CA LYS A 51 8.40 -29.77 24.71
C LYS A 51 8.24 -28.44 23.92
N GLY A 52 7.15 -27.73 24.14
CA GLY A 52 6.80 -26.51 23.40
C GLY A 52 6.27 -26.75 21.99
N ILE A 53 6.03 -28.02 21.57
CA ILE A 53 5.51 -28.31 20.24
C ILE A 53 4.05 -27.85 20.15
N LEU A 54 3.77 -27.08 19.11
CA LEU A 54 2.42 -26.58 18.83
C LEU A 54 1.51 -27.68 18.26
N HIS A 55 0.37 -27.85 18.87
CA HIS A 55 -0.69 -28.76 18.42
C HIS A 55 -1.90 -27.98 17.92
N THR A 56 -2.56 -28.51 16.90
CA THR A 56 -3.81 -27.96 16.36
C THR A 56 -5.00 -28.31 17.25
N HIS A 57 -6.08 -27.56 17.14
CA HIS A 57 -7.33 -27.82 17.85
C HIS A 57 -7.94 -29.17 17.41
N PRO A 58 -8.02 -30.19 18.32
CA PRO A 58 -8.28 -31.57 17.89
C PRO A 58 -9.70 -31.78 17.33
N GLN A 59 -10.71 -30.99 17.75
CA GLN A 59 -12.07 -31.11 17.21
C GLN A 59 -12.25 -30.26 15.95
N ARG A 60 -11.60 -29.09 15.85
CA ARG A 60 -11.71 -28.21 14.66
C ARG A 60 -10.91 -28.76 13.50
N PHE A 61 -9.72 -29.30 13.75
CA PHE A 61 -8.79 -29.81 12.74
C PHE A 61 -8.32 -31.23 13.10
N PRO A 62 -9.19 -32.24 13.02
CA PRO A 62 -8.90 -33.60 13.47
C PRO A 62 -7.79 -34.30 12.68
N ASN A 63 -7.56 -33.89 11.41
CA ASN A 63 -6.48 -34.40 10.56
C ASN A 63 -5.22 -33.51 10.61
N GLY A 64 -5.19 -32.49 11.48
CA GLY A 64 -4.09 -31.54 11.65
C GLY A 64 -3.91 -30.58 10.48
N MET A 65 -3.02 -29.60 10.66
CA MET A 65 -2.77 -28.57 9.64
C MET A 65 -2.06 -29.12 8.41
N LYS A 66 -1.27 -30.19 8.54
CA LYS A 66 -0.69 -30.88 7.37
C LYS A 66 -1.79 -31.46 6.48
N GLY A 67 -2.79 -32.10 7.05
CA GLY A 67 -3.89 -32.70 6.28
C GLY A 67 -4.67 -31.68 5.47
N ILE A 68 -4.91 -30.48 6.03
CA ILE A 68 -5.61 -29.41 5.32
C ILE A 68 -4.70 -28.75 4.26
N ALA A 69 -3.39 -28.56 4.51
CA ALA A 69 -2.45 -28.05 3.54
C ALA A 69 -2.31 -29.01 2.34
N ASP A 70 -2.18 -30.32 2.58
CA ASP A 70 -2.14 -31.35 1.55
C ASP A 70 -3.44 -31.35 0.68
N TYR A 71 -4.61 -31.15 1.34
CA TYR A 71 -5.88 -31.01 0.62
C TYR A 71 -5.90 -29.81 -0.32
N ILE A 72 -5.53 -28.64 0.19
CA ILE A 72 -5.44 -27.39 -0.59
C ILE A 72 -4.48 -27.59 -1.79
N HIS A 73 -3.31 -28.16 -1.56
CA HIS A 73 -2.34 -28.46 -2.61
C HIS A 73 -2.88 -29.46 -3.66
N SER A 74 -3.69 -30.44 -3.23
CA SER A 74 -4.29 -31.42 -4.18
C SER A 74 -5.24 -30.76 -5.18
N LEU A 75 -5.77 -29.58 -4.88
CA LEU A 75 -6.60 -28.75 -5.76
C LEU A 75 -5.76 -27.82 -6.65
N GLY A 76 -4.41 -27.86 -6.59
CA GLY A 76 -3.51 -26.95 -7.30
C GLY A 76 -3.42 -25.56 -6.67
N LEU A 77 -3.96 -25.36 -5.47
CA LEU A 77 -3.91 -24.12 -4.71
C LEU A 77 -2.71 -24.09 -3.77
N LYS A 78 -2.45 -22.95 -3.14
CA LYS A 78 -1.42 -22.73 -2.14
C LYS A 78 -2.04 -22.49 -0.77
N ALA A 79 -1.41 -23.02 0.27
CA ALA A 79 -1.88 -22.92 1.65
C ALA A 79 -1.18 -21.77 2.39
N GLY A 80 -1.96 -20.89 3.03
CA GLY A 80 -1.46 -19.85 3.93
C GLY A 80 -1.87 -20.10 5.37
N ILE A 81 -1.02 -19.66 6.29
CA ILE A 81 -1.21 -19.82 7.73
C ILE A 81 -1.10 -18.47 8.44
N TYR A 82 -1.56 -18.40 9.67
CA TYR A 82 -1.48 -17.27 10.58
C TYR A 82 -0.58 -17.57 11.77
N SER A 83 0.08 -16.56 12.30
CA SER A 83 0.64 -16.57 13.64
C SER A 83 0.76 -15.17 14.23
N GLU A 84 1.24 -15.11 15.48
CA GLU A 84 1.41 -13.89 16.26
C GLU A 84 2.87 -13.73 16.65
N ALA A 85 3.39 -12.51 16.55
CA ALA A 85 4.77 -12.19 16.91
C ALA A 85 5.06 -12.34 18.43
N GLY A 86 4.03 -12.20 19.28
CA GLY A 86 4.13 -12.43 20.74
C GLY A 86 3.79 -13.84 21.17
N ALA A 87 3.33 -13.95 22.40
CA ALA A 87 2.97 -15.23 23.01
C ALA A 87 1.50 -15.61 22.78
N ASN A 88 0.58 -14.64 22.70
CA ASN A 88 -0.86 -14.85 22.65
C ASN A 88 -1.45 -14.24 21.37
N THR A 89 -2.35 -14.94 20.71
CA THR A 89 -2.96 -14.51 19.44
C THR A 89 -3.95 -13.37 19.62
N CYS A 90 -4.26 -12.65 18.52
CA CYS A 90 -5.28 -11.61 18.50
C CYS A 90 -6.66 -12.16 18.88
N GLY A 91 -7.02 -13.35 18.40
CA GLY A 91 -8.26 -14.02 18.76
C GLY A 91 -8.40 -14.31 20.25
N SER A 92 -7.29 -14.60 20.94
CA SER A 92 -7.33 -14.76 22.39
C SER A 92 -7.59 -13.45 23.14
N LEU A 93 -7.11 -12.32 22.60
CA LEU A 93 -7.23 -11.00 23.21
C LEU A 93 -8.59 -10.34 22.91
N TRP A 94 -9.11 -10.52 21.70
CA TRP A 94 -10.28 -9.78 21.21
C TRP A 94 -11.52 -10.62 21.02
N ASP A 95 -11.37 -11.93 20.76
CA ASP A 95 -12.49 -12.87 20.52
C ASP A 95 -12.70 -13.89 21.67
N GLY A 96 -11.86 -13.82 22.69
CA GLY A 96 -11.95 -14.72 23.84
C GLY A 96 -11.57 -16.17 23.54
N ASP A 97 -10.85 -16.45 22.45
CA ASP A 97 -10.38 -17.81 22.13
C ASP A 97 -9.24 -18.23 23.06
N LYS A 98 -9.58 -19.04 24.06
CA LYS A 98 -8.62 -19.52 25.05
C LYS A 98 -7.50 -20.38 24.45
N ASN A 99 -7.74 -20.97 23.28
CA ASN A 99 -6.72 -21.78 22.58
C ASN A 99 -5.62 -20.91 21.93
N GLY A 100 -5.84 -19.59 21.79
CA GLY A 100 -4.84 -18.64 21.34
C GLY A 100 -3.82 -18.20 22.40
N ILE A 101 -3.93 -18.69 23.63
CA ILE A 101 -3.03 -18.34 24.75
C ILE A 101 -1.76 -19.22 24.70
N GLY A 102 -0.59 -18.59 24.67
CA GLY A 102 0.72 -19.28 24.72
C GLY A 102 1.10 -20.01 23.41
N VAL A 103 0.44 -19.72 22.29
CA VAL A 103 0.65 -20.41 21.01
C VAL A 103 1.35 -19.55 19.95
N GLY A 104 1.61 -18.27 20.23
CA GLY A 104 2.36 -17.39 19.35
C GLY A 104 3.84 -17.75 19.23
N LEU A 105 4.55 -17.05 18.34
CA LEU A 105 5.93 -17.38 17.95
C LEU A 105 7.00 -17.05 19.01
N TYR A 106 6.67 -16.22 20.02
CA TYR A 106 7.67 -15.73 20.97
C TYR A 106 8.35 -16.87 21.75
N GLY A 107 9.65 -17.05 21.52
CA GLY A 107 10.47 -18.12 22.09
C GLY A 107 10.40 -19.46 21.35
N PHE A 108 9.65 -19.54 20.22
CA PHE A 108 9.48 -20.76 19.44
C PHE A 108 9.70 -20.55 17.93
N GLU A 109 10.34 -19.46 17.52
CA GLU A 109 10.42 -19.01 16.14
C GLU A 109 10.94 -20.09 15.19
N HIS A 110 12.08 -20.70 15.50
CA HIS A 110 12.70 -21.76 14.68
C HIS A 110 11.85 -23.05 14.66
N GLN A 111 11.35 -23.43 15.82
CA GLN A 111 10.54 -24.65 15.97
C GLN A 111 9.25 -24.55 15.17
N ASP A 112 8.52 -23.42 15.31
CA ASP A 112 7.24 -23.21 14.62
C ASP A 112 7.45 -22.96 13.12
N ALA A 113 8.50 -22.24 12.72
CA ALA A 113 8.85 -22.07 11.32
C ALA A 113 9.13 -23.43 10.64
N ASN A 114 9.87 -24.33 11.31
CA ASN A 114 10.06 -25.69 10.81
C ASN A 114 8.75 -26.46 10.70
N LEU A 115 7.90 -26.38 11.72
CA LEU A 115 6.58 -27.02 11.76
C LEU A 115 5.69 -26.53 10.63
N PHE A 116 5.53 -25.20 10.47
CA PHE A 116 4.64 -24.60 9.48
C PHE A 116 5.10 -24.87 8.05
N PHE A 117 6.39 -24.71 7.76
CA PHE A 117 6.85 -24.69 6.38
C PHE A 117 7.45 -26.01 5.90
N ASN A 118 8.13 -26.78 6.77
CA ASN A 118 8.74 -28.04 6.38
C ASN A 118 7.83 -29.26 6.68
N GLU A 119 7.19 -29.26 7.85
CA GLU A 119 6.36 -30.39 8.23
C GLU A 119 4.92 -30.28 7.70
N TRP A 120 4.27 -29.11 7.86
CA TRP A 120 2.89 -28.88 7.37
C TRP A 120 2.84 -28.41 5.92
N GLY A 121 3.88 -27.78 5.40
CA GLY A 121 4.04 -27.45 3.99
C GLY A 121 3.39 -26.15 3.55
N PHE A 122 3.07 -25.23 4.45
CA PHE A 122 2.48 -23.93 4.11
C PHE A 122 3.40 -23.06 3.23
N ASP A 123 2.81 -22.15 2.41
CA ASP A 123 3.48 -21.32 1.41
C ASP A 123 3.44 -19.83 1.74
N PHE A 124 2.59 -19.44 2.68
CA PHE A 124 2.36 -18.07 3.10
C PHE A 124 2.14 -18.00 4.60
N ILE A 125 2.55 -16.90 5.22
CA ILE A 125 2.22 -16.59 6.61
C ILE A 125 1.85 -15.11 6.78
N LYS A 126 0.76 -14.85 7.54
CA LYS A 126 0.43 -13.55 8.14
C LYS A 126 0.90 -13.57 9.59
N ILE A 127 1.63 -12.54 10.01
CA ILE A 127 2.13 -12.41 11.38
C ILE A 127 1.58 -11.12 11.98
N ASP A 128 0.72 -11.28 12.99
CA ASP A 128 0.12 -10.19 13.76
C ASP A 128 1.04 -9.74 14.91
N TYR A 129 0.65 -8.65 15.59
CA TYR A 129 1.45 -7.98 16.63
C TYR A 129 0.65 -7.67 17.91
N CYS A 130 -0.46 -8.34 18.18
CA CYS A 130 -1.30 -8.09 19.36
C CYS A 130 -0.57 -8.41 20.66
N GLY A 131 -0.07 -9.63 20.78
CA GLY A 131 0.62 -10.11 21.97
C GLY A 131 2.01 -9.50 22.13
N ALA A 132 2.72 -9.30 21.02
CA ALA A 132 4.06 -8.71 21.06
C ALA A 132 4.03 -7.25 21.53
N GLY A 133 3.11 -6.44 20.99
CA GLY A 133 3.03 -5.03 21.32
C GLY A 133 2.32 -4.73 22.63
N GLN A 134 1.14 -5.33 22.87
CA GLN A 134 0.28 -4.97 24.01
C GLN A 134 0.70 -5.65 25.32
N GLN A 135 1.27 -6.84 25.27
CA GLN A 135 1.61 -7.61 26.46
C GLN A 135 3.11 -7.60 26.77
N LEU A 136 3.96 -7.62 25.75
CA LEU A 136 5.41 -7.76 25.92
C LEU A 136 6.18 -6.46 25.64
N ASP A 137 5.54 -5.43 25.07
CA ASP A 137 6.12 -4.13 24.67
C ASP A 137 7.45 -4.31 23.89
N LEU A 138 7.47 -5.28 22.95
CA LEU A 138 8.62 -5.57 22.12
C LEU A 138 8.80 -4.47 21.06
N GLU A 139 10.04 -4.29 20.60
CA GLU A 139 10.31 -3.38 19.49
C GLU A 139 9.98 -4.07 18.16
N GLU A 140 9.19 -3.41 17.31
CA GLU A 140 8.57 -4.04 16.13
C GLU A 140 9.59 -4.52 15.11
N GLN A 141 10.52 -3.64 14.70
CA GLN A 141 11.50 -3.97 13.67
C GLN A 141 12.41 -5.11 14.13
N GLU A 142 12.87 -5.07 15.38
CA GLU A 142 13.72 -6.13 15.96
C GLU A 142 12.96 -7.45 15.98
N ARG A 143 11.71 -7.42 16.50
CA ARG A 143 10.89 -8.63 16.64
C ARG A 143 10.56 -9.30 15.31
N TYR A 144 10.10 -8.53 14.31
CA TYR A 144 9.84 -9.08 12.99
C TYR A 144 11.13 -9.56 12.30
N THR A 145 12.27 -8.89 12.53
CA THR A 145 13.56 -9.33 12.00
C THR A 145 13.97 -10.69 12.56
N GLU A 146 13.82 -10.92 13.86
CA GLU A 146 14.08 -12.22 14.50
C GLU A 146 13.24 -13.34 13.87
N ILE A 147 11.92 -13.13 13.74
CA ILE A 147 11.00 -14.11 13.15
C ILE A 147 11.37 -14.42 11.69
N VAL A 148 11.61 -13.39 10.89
CA VAL A 148 11.94 -13.56 9.46
C VAL A 148 13.28 -14.29 9.29
N ASN A 149 14.27 -13.99 10.13
CA ASN A 149 15.55 -14.69 10.11
C ASN A 149 15.38 -16.18 10.50
N ALA A 150 14.62 -16.47 11.54
CA ALA A 150 14.31 -17.86 11.92
C ALA A 150 13.63 -18.63 10.76
N ILE A 151 12.66 -18.01 10.07
CA ILE A 151 12.01 -18.62 8.90
C ILE A 151 13.04 -18.90 7.79
N ARG A 152 13.90 -17.94 7.46
CA ARG A 152 14.92 -18.06 6.40
C ARG A 152 15.99 -19.11 6.73
N GLU A 153 16.32 -19.26 7.99
CA GLU A 153 17.32 -20.24 8.46
C GLU A 153 16.81 -21.69 8.36
N VAL A 154 15.53 -21.92 8.65
CA VAL A 154 14.97 -23.29 8.67
C VAL A 154 14.31 -23.70 7.35
N CYS A 155 13.82 -22.76 6.55
CA CYS A 155 13.08 -23.05 5.33
C CYS A 155 13.77 -22.46 4.09
N PRO A 156 14.33 -23.32 3.18
CA PRO A 156 14.96 -22.85 1.95
C PRO A 156 13.94 -22.41 0.87
N ARG A 157 12.66 -22.71 1.06
CA ARG A 157 11.58 -22.29 0.14
C ARG A 157 11.31 -20.79 0.29
N ASN A 158 10.86 -20.18 -0.80
CA ASN A 158 10.43 -18.79 -0.79
C ASN A 158 9.01 -18.68 -0.20
N ILE A 159 8.92 -18.42 1.09
CA ILE A 159 7.66 -18.22 1.80
C ILE A 159 7.18 -16.79 1.60
N SER A 160 5.91 -16.63 1.22
CA SER A 160 5.27 -15.31 1.13
C SER A 160 4.91 -14.82 2.52
N LEU A 161 5.37 -13.64 2.90
CA LEU A 161 5.26 -13.11 4.25
C LEU A 161 4.47 -11.81 4.26
N ASN A 162 3.47 -11.72 5.13
CA ASN A 162 2.66 -10.53 5.39
C ASN A 162 2.85 -10.09 6.85
N ILE A 163 3.23 -8.83 7.05
CA ILE A 163 3.34 -8.20 8.36
C ILE A 163 2.05 -7.42 8.66
N CYS A 164 1.44 -7.68 9.80
CA CYS A 164 0.20 -7.05 10.22
C CYS A 164 0.32 -6.42 11.62
N ARG A 165 0.38 -5.08 11.64
CA ARG A 165 0.41 -4.30 12.88
C ARG A 165 -0.56 -3.11 12.87
N TRP A 166 -1.52 -3.10 11.93
CA TRP A 166 -2.64 -2.14 11.81
C TRP A 166 -2.23 -0.68 11.55
N ALA A 167 -1.02 -0.45 11.07
CA ALA A 167 -0.54 0.81 10.54
C ALA A 167 0.67 0.54 9.64
N TYR A 168 1.11 1.53 8.84
CA TYR A 168 2.35 1.42 8.08
C TYR A 168 3.53 1.15 9.03
N PRO A 169 4.28 0.05 8.86
CA PRO A 169 5.27 -0.36 9.87
C PRO A 169 6.51 0.52 9.92
N GLY A 170 6.89 1.09 8.79
CA GLY A 170 8.12 1.86 8.61
C GLY A 170 8.91 1.41 7.38
N THR A 171 9.89 2.20 6.98
CA THR A 171 10.69 1.97 5.75
C THR A 171 11.51 0.68 5.78
N TRP A 172 11.70 0.07 6.94
CA TRP A 172 12.42 -1.21 7.12
C TRP A 172 11.65 -2.43 6.60
N VAL A 173 10.32 -2.35 6.51
CA VAL A 173 9.45 -3.52 6.28
C VAL A 173 9.67 -4.20 4.94
N SER A 174 10.02 -3.44 3.89
CA SER A 174 10.27 -3.96 2.54
C SER A 174 11.49 -4.90 2.47
N SER A 175 12.41 -4.84 3.45
CA SER A 175 13.53 -5.78 3.55
C SER A 175 13.13 -7.15 4.14
N LEU A 176 11.99 -7.21 4.81
CA LEU A 176 11.53 -8.38 5.54
C LEU A 176 10.36 -9.10 4.86
N ALA A 177 9.36 -8.37 4.35
CA ALA A 177 8.10 -8.93 3.89
C ALA A 177 7.75 -8.53 2.45
N ARG A 178 6.86 -9.32 1.82
CA ARG A 178 6.29 -9.03 0.50
C ARG A 178 5.09 -8.11 0.55
N SER A 179 4.37 -8.09 1.67
CA SER A 179 3.26 -7.17 1.91
C SER A 179 3.14 -6.84 3.39
N TRP A 180 2.54 -5.71 3.67
CA TRP A 180 2.32 -5.24 5.04
C TRP A 180 1.06 -4.40 5.13
N ARG A 181 0.27 -4.64 6.18
CA ARG A 181 -0.91 -3.87 6.50
C ARG A 181 -0.57 -2.41 6.79
N ILE A 182 -1.38 -1.50 6.25
CA ILE A 182 -1.16 -0.05 6.38
C ILE A 182 -2.18 0.65 7.27
N SER A 183 -3.18 -0.09 7.74
CA SER A 183 -4.32 0.43 8.51
C SER A 183 -4.87 -0.59 9.48
N GLY A 184 -5.80 -0.18 10.34
CA GLY A 184 -6.69 -1.07 11.11
C GLY A 184 -7.49 -2.01 10.20
N ASP A 185 -8.18 -2.98 10.82
CA ASP A 185 -8.94 -3.99 10.09
C ASP A 185 -10.14 -3.40 9.37
N ILE A 186 -10.36 -3.90 8.15
CA ILE A 186 -11.52 -3.55 7.33
C ILE A 186 -12.80 -4.22 7.84
N ASN A 187 -13.93 -3.55 7.66
CA ASN A 187 -15.26 -4.12 7.84
C ASN A 187 -16.16 -3.78 6.63
N PRO A 188 -17.32 -4.45 6.43
CA PRO A 188 -18.16 -4.25 5.26
C PRO A 188 -19.00 -2.96 5.35
N SER A 189 -18.33 -1.81 5.51
CA SER A 189 -18.95 -0.48 5.45
C SER A 189 -18.18 0.44 4.54
N TRP A 190 -18.87 1.40 3.92
CA TRP A 190 -18.23 2.41 3.09
C TRP A 190 -17.18 3.22 3.86
N GLU A 191 -17.49 3.60 5.09
CA GLU A 191 -16.58 4.39 5.94
C GLU A 191 -15.26 3.66 6.17
N SER A 192 -15.30 2.33 6.32
CA SER A 192 -14.10 1.51 6.49
C SER A 192 -13.30 1.43 5.19
N VAL A 193 -13.94 1.19 4.05
CA VAL A 193 -13.30 1.17 2.74
C VAL A 193 -12.63 2.50 2.45
N LYS A 194 -13.36 3.61 2.62
CA LYS A 194 -12.86 4.98 2.45
C LYS A 194 -11.66 5.26 3.35
N TYR A 195 -11.78 4.96 4.65
CA TYR A 195 -10.70 5.17 5.61
C TYR A 195 -9.39 4.49 5.19
N ILE A 196 -9.48 3.26 4.68
CA ILE A 196 -8.30 2.50 4.24
C ILE A 196 -7.72 3.07 2.94
N ILE A 197 -8.57 3.48 1.99
CA ILE A 197 -8.12 4.19 0.79
C ILE A 197 -7.37 5.46 1.20
N ASP A 198 -7.94 6.28 2.09
CA ASP A 198 -7.34 7.53 2.57
C ASP A 198 -5.95 7.29 3.20
N LYS A 199 -5.78 6.18 3.94
CA LYS A 199 -4.48 5.79 4.50
C LYS A 199 -3.43 5.44 3.45
N ASN A 200 -3.84 4.96 2.28
CA ASN A 200 -2.93 4.49 1.22
C ASN A 200 -2.63 5.54 0.13
N LEU A 201 -3.40 6.64 0.04
CA LEU A 201 -3.31 7.64 -1.04
C LEU A 201 -1.87 8.13 -1.30
N TYR A 202 -1.07 8.28 -0.26
CA TYR A 202 0.27 8.87 -0.30
C TYR A 202 1.40 7.87 0.01
N LEU A 203 1.12 6.56 0.04
CA LEU A 203 2.13 5.54 0.34
C LEU A 203 2.80 4.92 -0.90
N SER A 204 2.57 5.47 -2.09
CA SER A 204 3.06 4.89 -3.35
C SER A 204 4.58 4.73 -3.40
N ALA A 205 5.34 5.66 -2.83
CA ALA A 205 6.80 5.61 -2.81
C ALA A 205 7.39 4.48 -1.95
N PHE A 206 6.57 3.84 -1.11
CA PHE A 206 6.99 2.74 -0.24
C PHE A 206 6.64 1.37 -0.79
N ALA A 207 5.89 1.31 -1.90
CA ALA A 207 5.56 0.08 -2.62
C ALA A 207 6.42 -0.08 -3.87
N SER A 208 6.71 -1.32 -4.25
CA SER A 208 7.45 -1.66 -5.46
C SER A 208 7.12 -3.08 -5.91
N ASN A 209 7.62 -3.50 -7.06
CA ASN A 209 7.43 -4.87 -7.53
C ASN A 209 7.91 -5.90 -6.49
N GLY A 210 6.99 -6.75 -6.03
CA GLY A 210 7.23 -7.78 -5.01
C GLY A 210 7.12 -7.29 -3.57
N HIS A 211 6.79 -5.99 -3.34
CA HIS A 211 6.68 -5.37 -2.02
C HIS A 211 5.49 -4.40 -2.01
N TYR A 212 4.38 -4.78 -1.36
CA TYR A 212 3.09 -4.13 -1.52
C TYR A 212 2.51 -3.60 -0.21
N ASN A 213 1.95 -2.41 -0.26
CA ASN A 213 1.04 -1.90 0.76
C ASN A 213 -0.25 -2.73 0.75
N ASP A 214 -0.58 -3.33 1.88
CA ASP A 214 -1.74 -4.19 2.03
C ASP A 214 -2.90 -3.40 2.65
N MET A 215 -3.93 -3.17 1.85
CA MET A 215 -5.15 -2.46 2.22
C MET A 215 -6.18 -3.37 2.90
N ASP A 216 -5.76 -4.55 3.37
CA ASP A 216 -6.60 -5.59 3.94
C ASP A 216 -7.48 -6.34 2.91
N MET A 217 -8.30 -7.24 3.42
CA MET A 217 -9.13 -8.15 2.62
C MET A 217 -10.24 -7.42 1.85
N LEU A 218 -10.78 -8.10 0.85
CA LEU A 218 -11.90 -7.62 0.05
C LEU A 218 -13.22 -7.93 0.75
N GLU A 219 -14.02 -6.90 1.00
CA GLU A 219 -15.37 -6.98 1.56
C GLU A 219 -16.47 -7.18 0.47
N ILE A 220 -16.06 -7.59 -0.72
CA ILE A 220 -16.92 -7.85 -1.87
C ILE A 220 -17.84 -9.05 -1.55
N GLY A 221 -19.15 -8.88 -1.76
CA GLY A 221 -20.16 -9.89 -1.43
C GLY A 221 -20.57 -9.88 0.03
N ARG A 222 -20.22 -8.86 0.81
CA ARG A 222 -20.53 -8.75 2.25
C ARG A 222 -21.49 -7.59 2.60
N GLY A 223 -22.20 -7.04 1.61
CA GLY A 223 -23.30 -6.08 1.84
C GLY A 223 -22.99 -4.62 1.51
N LEU A 224 -21.84 -4.31 0.93
CA LEU A 224 -21.59 -3.01 0.30
C LEU A 224 -22.55 -2.80 -0.87
N LYS A 225 -22.83 -1.54 -1.22
CA LYS A 225 -23.58 -1.21 -2.44
C LYS A 225 -22.76 -1.56 -3.69
N PRO A 226 -23.39 -1.78 -4.85
CA PRO A 226 -22.69 -2.13 -6.07
C PRO A 226 -21.57 -1.13 -6.44
N GLU A 227 -21.83 0.18 -6.33
CA GLU A 227 -20.86 1.25 -6.61
C GLU A 227 -19.70 1.23 -5.62
N GLU A 228 -19.98 0.91 -4.35
CA GLU A 228 -18.97 0.78 -3.30
C GLU A 228 -18.10 -0.47 -3.50
N GLU A 229 -18.69 -1.60 -3.96
CA GLU A 229 -17.93 -2.80 -4.34
C GLU A 229 -17.01 -2.52 -5.55
N GLU A 230 -17.53 -1.83 -6.58
CA GLU A 230 -16.75 -1.44 -7.76
C GLU A 230 -15.57 -0.53 -7.37
N THR A 231 -15.81 0.44 -6.48
CA THR A 231 -14.77 1.33 -5.95
C THR A 231 -13.76 0.57 -5.11
N HIS A 232 -14.22 -0.27 -4.19
CA HIS A 232 -13.37 -1.09 -3.34
C HIS A 232 -12.42 -1.95 -4.18
N PHE A 233 -12.95 -2.74 -5.12
CA PHE A 233 -12.14 -3.60 -5.97
C PHE A 233 -11.22 -2.80 -6.91
N GLY A 234 -11.75 -1.77 -7.56
CA GLY A 234 -11.00 -0.91 -8.48
C GLY A 234 -9.81 -0.21 -7.79
N MET A 235 -10.02 0.33 -6.59
CA MET A 235 -8.97 1.01 -5.83
C MET A 235 -7.90 0.02 -5.34
N TRP A 236 -8.26 -1.18 -4.84
CA TRP A 236 -7.28 -2.23 -4.53
C TRP A 236 -6.47 -2.62 -5.76
N CYS A 237 -7.11 -2.68 -6.93
CA CYS A 237 -6.42 -3.03 -8.16
C CYS A 237 -5.43 -1.96 -8.62
N ILE A 238 -5.84 -0.69 -8.65
CA ILE A 238 -4.94 0.38 -9.12
C ILE A 238 -3.82 0.68 -8.12
N MET A 239 -4.05 0.45 -6.84
CA MET A 239 -3.04 0.58 -5.79
C MET A 239 -2.15 -0.66 -5.63
N SER A 240 -2.33 -1.69 -6.46
CA SER A 240 -1.55 -2.94 -6.40
C SER A 240 -1.55 -3.62 -5.03
N SER A 241 -2.64 -3.45 -4.26
CA SER A 241 -2.82 -4.14 -2.98
C SER A 241 -3.05 -5.63 -3.17
N PRO A 242 -2.64 -6.49 -2.25
CA PRO A 242 -3.03 -7.90 -2.25
C PRO A 242 -4.54 -8.08 -2.37
N LEU A 243 -5.00 -8.98 -3.23
CA LEU A 243 -6.42 -9.29 -3.41
C LEU A 243 -6.75 -10.57 -2.63
N LEU A 244 -7.23 -10.42 -1.40
CA LEU A 244 -7.65 -11.51 -0.52
C LEU A 244 -9.16 -11.41 -0.25
N ILE A 245 -9.94 -12.35 -0.80
CA ILE A 245 -11.39 -12.36 -0.66
C ILE A 245 -11.77 -12.72 0.79
N GLY A 246 -12.66 -11.94 1.41
CA GLY A 246 -13.08 -12.11 2.81
C GLY A 246 -14.48 -12.70 2.99
N CYS A 247 -15.27 -12.91 1.91
CA CYS A 247 -16.63 -13.43 1.99
C CYS A 247 -16.69 -14.97 2.02
N ASP A 248 -17.87 -15.51 2.30
CA ASP A 248 -18.19 -16.93 2.09
C ASP A 248 -18.36 -17.19 0.58
N LEU A 249 -17.41 -17.90 -0.03
CA LEU A 249 -17.42 -18.23 -1.45
C LEU A 249 -18.58 -19.16 -1.84
N THR A 250 -19.13 -19.92 -0.90
CA THR A 250 -20.25 -20.83 -1.17
C THR A 250 -21.60 -20.10 -1.33
N ALA A 251 -21.66 -18.85 -0.88
CA ALA A 251 -22.87 -18.01 -0.88
C ALA A 251 -22.67 -16.63 -1.51
N ILE A 252 -21.58 -16.43 -2.26
CA ILE A 252 -21.27 -15.12 -2.87
C ILE A 252 -22.34 -14.72 -3.91
N PRO A 253 -22.83 -13.46 -3.89
CA PRO A 253 -23.73 -12.94 -4.91
C PRO A 253 -23.11 -13.00 -6.32
N ALA A 254 -23.92 -13.29 -7.34
CA ALA A 254 -23.45 -13.44 -8.71
C ALA A 254 -22.79 -12.18 -9.25
N SER A 255 -23.31 -10.98 -8.92
CA SER A 255 -22.70 -9.69 -9.32
C SER A 255 -21.31 -9.49 -8.70
N SER A 256 -21.18 -9.78 -7.42
CA SER A 256 -19.90 -9.68 -6.68
C SER A 256 -18.87 -10.68 -7.22
N LEU A 257 -19.29 -11.91 -7.53
CA LEU A 257 -18.44 -12.90 -8.18
C LEU A 257 -17.97 -12.45 -9.57
N GLN A 258 -18.88 -11.87 -10.36
CA GLN A 258 -18.54 -11.32 -11.66
C GLN A 258 -17.50 -10.20 -11.57
N LEU A 259 -17.63 -9.31 -10.58
CA LEU A 259 -16.67 -8.24 -10.31
C LEU A 259 -15.30 -8.81 -9.93
N LEU A 260 -15.23 -9.77 -9.00
CA LEU A 260 -13.99 -10.44 -8.59
C LEU A 260 -13.30 -11.18 -9.76
N LYS A 261 -14.04 -11.55 -10.80
CA LYS A 261 -13.54 -12.21 -12.02
C LYS A 261 -13.23 -11.22 -13.15
N ASN A 262 -13.29 -9.90 -12.93
CA ASN A 262 -12.97 -8.90 -13.93
C ASN A 262 -11.48 -8.95 -14.30
N LYS A 263 -11.18 -9.56 -15.44
CA LYS A 263 -9.81 -9.81 -15.92
C LYS A 263 -9.02 -8.53 -16.18
N GLU A 264 -9.67 -7.43 -16.54
CA GLU A 264 -9.00 -6.15 -16.83
C GLU A 264 -8.53 -5.47 -15.53
N LEU A 265 -9.36 -5.49 -14.49
CA LEU A 265 -8.96 -5.01 -13.16
C LEU A 265 -7.89 -5.92 -12.51
N ILE A 266 -8.02 -7.25 -12.67
CA ILE A 266 -6.99 -8.19 -12.21
C ILE A 266 -5.67 -7.94 -12.93
N ALA A 267 -5.67 -7.77 -14.26
CA ALA A 267 -4.47 -7.44 -15.02
C ALA A 267 -3.82 -6.14 -14.57
N LEU A 268 -4.63 -5.12 -14.22
CA LEU A 268 -4.13 -3.87 -13.64
C LEU A 268 -3.44 -4.09 -12.28
N ASN A 269 -4.01 -4.95 -11.41
CA ASN A 269 -3.42 -5.28 -10.11
C ASN A 269 -2.12 -6.10 -10.27
N GLN A 270 -2.11 -7.02 -11.22
CA GLN A 270 -1.00 -7.95 -11.48
C GLN A 270 -0.01 -7.41 -12.53
N ASP A 271 -0.06 -6.12 -12.85
CA ASP A 271 0.86 -5.50 -13.80
C ASP A 271 2.32 -5.74 -13.39
N PRO A 272 3.22 -6.16 -14.33
CA PRO A 272 4.58 -6.57 -14.00
C PRO A 272 5.46 -5.45 -13.43
N LEU A 273 5.10 -4.17 -13.61
CA LEU A 273 5.80 -3.07 -12.95
C LEU A 273 5.58 -3.05 -11.44
N GLY A 274 4.46 -3.59 -10.95
CA GLY A 274 4.12 -3.66 -9.52
C GLY A 274 4.00 -2.29 -8.85
N LEU A 275 3.70 -1.24 -9.62
CA LEU A 275 3.60 0.14 -9.12
C LEU A 275 2.25 0.39 -8.46
N GLN A 276 2.27 1.12 -7.36
CA GLN A 276 1.07 1.72 -6.77
C GLN A 276 0.77 3.06 -7.45
N ALA A 277 -0.51 3.36 -7.69
CA ALA A 277 -0.92 4.67 -8.19
C ALA A 277 -0.70 5.76 -7.13
N TYR A 278 -0.41 6.98 -7.61
CA TYR A 278 -0.21 8.17 -6.79
C TYR A 278 -1.16 9.29 -7.19
N VAL A 279 -1.47 10.17 -6.26
CA VAL A 279 -2.38 11.31 -6.45
C VAL A 279 -1.71 12.37 -7.33
N VAL A 280 -2.40 12.83 -8.38
CA VAL A 280 -1.95 13.92 -9.27
C VAL A 280 -2.87 15.13 -9.24
N GLN A 281 -4.10 14.98 -8.72
CA GLN A 281 -5.06 16.08 -8.56
C GLN A 281 -6.00 15.75 -7.39
N HIS A 282 -6.30 16.74 -6.55
CA HIS A 282 -7.32 16.67 -5.52
C HIS A 282 -8.12 17.96 -5.56
N GLU A 283 -9.36 17.88 -6.00
CA GLU A 283 -10.26 19.03 -6.13
C GLU A 283 -11.69 18.63 -5.78
N HIS A 284 -12.42 19.52 -5.11
CA HIS A 284 -13.82 19.31 -4.72
C HIS A 284 -14.07 18.00 -3.95
N GLY A 285 -13.07 17.54 -3.18
CA GLY A 285 -13.13 16.28 -2.44
C GLY A 285 -12.87 15.02 -3.25
N GLY A 286 -12.73 15.13 -4.59
CA GLY A 286 -12.39 14.01 -5.47
C GLY A 286 -10.88 13.89 -5.74
N TYR A 287 -10.42 12.70 -6.03
CA TYR A 287 -8.99 12.39 -6.28
C TYR A 287 -8.78 11.82 -7.68
N VAL A 288 -7.73 12.27 -8.34
CA VAL A 288 -7.21 11.65 -9.55
C VAL A 288 -5.90 10.97 -9.21
N LEU A 289 -5.86 9.65 -9.41
CA LEU A 289 -4.66 8.85 -9.21
C LEU A 289 -4.17 8.29 -10.54
N VAL A 290 -2.86 8.11 -10.67
CA VAL A 290 -2.23 7.61 -11.89
C VAL A 290 -1.07 6.69 -11.59
N LYS A 291 -0.85 5.70 -12.45
CA LYS A 291 0.39 4.91 -12.49
C LYS A 291 0.73 4.50 -13.92
N ASP A 292 2.00 4.23 -14.16
CA ASP A 292 2.44 3.54 -15.37
C ASP A 292 2.03 2.07 -15.31
N ILE A 293 1.69 1.50 -16.45
CA ILE A 293 1.41 0.08 -16.63
C ILE A 293 2.13 -0.43 -17.88
N GLU A 294 2.46 -1.72 -17.90
CA GLU A 294 3.16 -2.44 -18.97
C GLU A 294 4.61 -1.98 -19.17
N GLU A 295 4.86 -0.70 -19.36
CA GLU A 295 6.17 -0.12 -19.56
C GLU A 295 6.33 1.18 -18.74
N LYS A 296 7.43 1.27 -18.01
CA LYS A 296 7.78 2.47 -17.25
C LYS A 296 8.05 3.63 -18.20
N ARG A 297 7.37 4.78 -17.95
CA ARG A 297 7.33 5.91 -18.85
C ARG A 297 6.86 5.59 -20.28
N GLY A 298 6.11 4.49 -20.45
CA GLY A 298 5.36 4.21 -21.66
C GLY A 298 4.22 5.21 -21.88
N THR A 299 3.56 5.11 -23.04
CA THR A 299 2.42 5.97 -23.40
C THR A 299 1.08 5.47 -22.82
N ILE A 300 1.11 4.39 -22.03
CA ILE A 300 -0.07 3.78 -21.44
C ILE A 300 -0.06 4.02 -19.94
N ARG A 301 -1.16 4.60 -19.42
CA ARG A 301 -1.32 4.88 -18.00
C ARG A 301 -2.65 4.34 -17.48
N ALA A 302 -2.65 3.85 -16.25
CA ALA A 302 -3.88 3.63 -15.51
C ALA A 302 -4.23 4.91 -14.72
N VAL A 303 -5.51 5.27 -14.75
CA VAL A 303 -6.05 6.47 -14.09
C VAL A 303 -7.27 6.08 -13.27
N ALA A 304 -7.33 6.51 -12.01
CA ALA A 304 -8.53 6.44 -11.19
C ALA A 304 -9.11 7.83 -10.98
N LEU A 305 -10.43 7.96 -11.18
CA LEU A 305 -11.22 9.13 -10.79
C LEU A 305 -12.07 8.69 -9.59
N TYR A 306 -11.61 9.01 -8.40
CA TYR A 306 -12.18 8.53 -7.13
C TYR A 306 -13.00 9.63 -6.45
N ASN A 307 -14.29 9.35 -6.23
CA ASN A 307 -15.20 10.23 -5.52
C ASN A 307 -15.60 9.65 -4.15
N PRO A 308 -14.93 10.04 -3.05
CA PRO A 308 -15.29 9.60 -1.70
C PRO A 308 -16.46 10.38 -1.06
N THR A 309 -17.07 11.33 -1.78
CA THR A 309 -18.05 12.27 -1.24
C THR A 309 -19.49 11.78 -1.40
N GLU A 310 -20.44 12.46 -0.75
CA GLU A 310 -21.89 12.20 -0.86
C GLU A 310 -22.54 12.89 -2.07
N GLU A 311 -21.77 13.67 -2.84
CA GLU A 311 -22.25 14.41 -3.99
C GLU A 311 -21.60 13.90 -5.28
N ILE A 312 -22.19 14.20 -6.43
CA ILE A 312 -21.57 13.92 -7.74
C ILE A 312 -20.31 14.77 -7.88
N CYS A 313 -19.18 14.14 -8.20
CA CYS A 313 -17.95 14.83 -8.49
C CYS A 313 -17.70 14.88 -10.01
N SER A 314 -17.62 16.09 -10.56
CA SER A 314 -17.29 16.32 -11.96
C SER A 314 -15.77 16.48 -12.12
N PHE A 315 -15.14 15.45 -12.66
CA PHE A 315 -13.70 15.48 -12.94
C PHE A 315 -13.41 16.10 -14.29
N ARG A 316 -12.44 17.03 -14.31
CA ARG A 316 -11.83 17.56 -15.53
C ARG A 316 -10.31 17.44 -15.40
N VAL A 317 -9.74 16.45 -16.09
CA VAL A 317 -8.35 16.01 -15.94
C VAL A 317 -7.56 16.41 -17.19
N PRO A 318 -6.74 17.48 -17.15
CA PRO A 318 -5.86 17.82 -18.25
C PRO A 318 -4.89 16.67 -18.57
N LEU A 319 -4.69 16.37 -19.86
CA LEU A 319 -3.74 15.32 -20.26
C LEU A 319 -2.30 15.63 -19.81
N SER A 320 -1.98 16.90 -19.63
CA SER A 320 -0.66 17.35 -19.13
C SER A 320 -0.34 16.82 -17.74
N ILE A 321 -1.29 16.69 -16.83
CA ILE A 321 -1.05 16.09 -15.50
C ILE A 321 -0.93 14.57 -15.56
N LEU A 322 -1.44 13.96 -16.64
CA LEU A 322 -1.20 12.55 -16.95
C LEU A 322 0.10 12.37 -17.75
N GLU A 323 0.83 13.46 -18.04
CA GLU A 323 2.03 13.48 -18.88
C GLU A 323 1.80 12.88 -20.28
N LEU A 324 0.60 13.09 -20.86
CA LEU A 324 0.23 12.62 -22.19
C LEU A 324 -0.11 13.82 -23.08
N GLU A 325 0.27 13.75 -24.37
CA GLU A 325 0.00 14.83 -25.33
C GLU A 325 -1.42 14.77 -25.87
N SER A 326 -1.88 13.58 -26.25
CA SER A 326 -3.23 13.29 -26.72
C SER A 326 -3.58 11.84 -26.40
N THR A 327 -4.82 11.42 -26.58
CA THR A 327 -5.21 10.02 -26.36
C THR A 327 -5.55 9.34 -27.67
N THR A 328 -5.05 8.11 -27.85
CA THR A 328 -5.42 7.21 -28.93
C THR A 328 -6.54 6.27 -28.50
N ARG A 329 -6.61 5.94 -27.20
CA ARG A 329 -7.65 5.11 -26.63
C ARG A 329 -7.87 5.41 -25.16
N ILE A 330 -9.13 5.40 -24.73
CA ILE A 330 -9.54 5.41 -23.31
C ILE A 330 -10.46 4.22 -23.10
N ARG A 331 -10.18 3.38 -22.11
CA ARG A 331 -11.00 2.23 -21.77
C ARG A 331 -11.36 2.22 -20.29
N ASP A 332 -12.64 2.16 -19.99
CA ASP A 332 -13.17 1.93 -18.63
C ASP A 332 -13.03 0.45 -18.30
N LEU A 333 -12.15 0.12 -17.33
CA LEU A 333 -11.81 -1.25 -16.96
C LEU A 333 -12.89 -1.92 -16.10
N VAL A 334 -13.68 -1.13 -15.35
CA VAL A 334 -14.82 -1.64 -14.58
C VAL A 334 -15.93 -2.08 -15.51
N LYS A 335 -16.31 -1.19 -16.42
CA LYS A 335 -17.41 -1.44 -17.40
C LYS A 335 -16.95 -2.19 -18.64
N GLN A 336 -15.65 -2.41 -18.82
CA GLN A 336 -15.03 -3.11 -19.96
C GLN A 336 -15.43 -2.49 -21.30
N LYS A 337 -15.47 -1.16 -21.37
CA LYS A 337 -15.98 -0.39 -22.50
C LYS A 337 -15.00 0.70 -22.92
N ASP A 338 -14.82 0.86 -24.23
CA ASP A 338 -14.05 1.97 -24.78
C ASP A 338 -14.86 3.28 -24.72
N GLU A 339 -14.19 4.32 -24.28
CA GLU A 339 -14.70 5.69 -24.21
C GLU A 339 -14.14 6.53 -25.36
N ARG A 340 -14.66 7.73 -25.55
CA ARG A 340 -14.20 8.64 -26.61
C ARG A 340 -12.79 9.14 -26.31
N SER A 341 -11.88 9.06 -27.30
CA SER A 341 -10.56 9.69 -27.23
C SER A 341 -10.65 11.22 -27.22
N VAL A 342 -9.70 11.86 -26.56
CA VAL A 342 -9.66 13.32 -26.36
C VAL A 342 -8.26 13.88 -26.64
N THR A 343 -8.17 15.20 -26.91
CA THR A 343 -6.90 15.89 -27.19
C THR A 343 -6.40 16.75 -26.05
N ASP A 344 -7.28 17.20 -25.15
CA ASP A 344 -6.92 18.20 -24.14
C ASP A 344 -7.13 17.70 -22.71
N PHE A 345 -8.31 17.16 -22.41
CA PHE A 345 -8.67 16.70 -21.06
C PHE A 345 -9.67 15.56 -21.08
N ILE A 346 -9.61 14.70 -20.07
CA ILE A 346 -10.62 13.68 -19.76
C ILE A 346 -11.68 14.32 -18.87
N GLN A 347 -12.95 14.04 -19.15
CA GLN A 347 -14.07 14.56 -18.34
C GLN A 347 -15.08 13.46 -18.06
N PHE A 348 -15.41 13.28 -16.76
CA PHE A 348 -16.46 12.38 -16.30
C PHE A 348 -17.12 12.91 -15.03
N ASP A 349 -18.42 12.63 -14.93
CA ASP A 349 -19.15 12.73 -13.67
C ASP A 349 -19.10 11.38 -12.98
N VAL A 350 -18.68 11.37 -11.71
CA VAL A 350 -18.58 10.17 -10.89
C VAL A 350 -19.58 10.29 -9.74
N LEU A 351 -20.44 9.29 -9.60
CA LEU A 351 -21.45 9.22 -8.55
C LEU A 351 -20.83 9.20 -7.16
N PRO A 352 -21.60 9.53 -6.10
CA PRO A 352 -21.16 9.35 -4.72
C PRO A 352 -20.60 7.95 -4.48
N HIS A 353 -19.50 7.86 -3.75
CA HIS A 353 -18.75 6.63 -3.42
C HIS A 353 -18.22 5.87 -4.65
N GLY A 354 -18.33 6.46 -5.83
CA GLY A 354 -17.97 5.83 -7.10
C GLY A 354 -16.50 6.04 -7.48
N THR A 355 -16.05 5.21 -8.40
CA THR A 355 -14.72 5.33 -9.02
C THR A 355 -14.78 4.90 -10.49
N LYS A 356 -14.11 5.65 -11.35
CA LYS A 356 -13.77 5.18 -12.70
C LYS A 356 -12.32 4.74 -12.73
N ILE A 357 -12.07 3.54 -13.22
CA ILE A 357 -10.73 3.02 -13.46
C ILE A 357 -10.51 2.96 -14.97
N LEU A 358 -9.61 3.78 -15.46
CA LEU A 358 -9.37 3.95 -16.89
C LEU A 358 -7.96 3.45 -17.27
N ARG A 359 -7.87 2.77 -18.40
CA ARG A 359 -6.63 2.59 -19.16
C ARG A 359 -6.61 3.69 -20.23
N VAL A 360 -5.59 4.53 -20.19
CA VAL A 360 -5.43 5.68 -21.10
C VAL A 360 -4.17 5.47 -21.93
N GLU A 361 -4.33 5.42 -23.25
CA GLU A 361 -3.23 5.30 -24.22
C GLU A 361 -3.04 6.65 -24.91
N GLY A 362 -1.83 7.20 -24.84
CA GLY A 362 -1.46 8.47 -25.48
C GLY A 362 -0.62 8.27 -26.72
N GLU A 363 -0.50 9.31 -27.55
CA GLU A 363 0.39 9.30 -28.72
C GLU A 363 1.85 9.46 -28.28
N ARG A 364 2.10 10.34 -27.28
CA ARG A 364 3.43 10.62 -26.75
C ARG A 364 3.41 10.83 -25.25
N ARG A 365 4.44 10.33 -24.56
CA ARG A 365 4.71 10.65 -23.17
C ARG A 365 5.49 11.96 -23.06
N MET A 366 4.99 12.91 -22.28
CA MET A 366 5.65 14.17 -22.02
C MET A 366 6.64 14.07 -20.86
N GLU A 367 7.64 14.96 -20.86
CA GLU A 367 8.54 15.12 -19.73
C GLU A 367 7.77 15.69 -18.52
N PRO A 368 7.92 15.10 -17.32
CA PRO A 368 7.29 15.63 -16.11
C PRO A 368 7.91 16.99 -15.77
N THR A 369 7.07 17.94 -15.46
CA THR A 369 7.53 19.29 -15.04
C THR A 369 7.37 19.56 -13.56
N ARG A 370 6.60 18.72 -12.84
CA ARG A 370 6.24 18.90 -11.44
C ARG A 370 6.38 17.60 -10.66
N TYR A 371 6.84 17.70 -9.42
CA TYR A 371 7.08 16.60 -8.50
C TYR A 371 6.57 17.00 -7.12
N GLU A 372 5.52 16.32 -6.67
CA GLU A 372 4.90 16.57 -5.37
C GLU A 372 5.72 15.96 -4.23
N ALA A 373 5.71 16.59 -3.07
CA ALA A 373 6.49 16.14 -1.93
C ALA A 373 5.95 14.85 -1.32
N GLU A 374 4.64 14.66 -1.33
CA GLU A 374 3.98 13.45 -0.84
C GLU A 374 4.18 12.23 -1.75
N GLN A 375 4.74 12.41 -2.95
CA GLN A 375 5.15 11.32 -3.84
C GLN A 375 6.61 10.90 -3.64
N ALA A 376 7.35 11.61 -2.79
CA ALA A 376 8.74 11.29 -2.50
C ALA A 376 8.87 10.06 -1.60
N TYR A 377 9.97 9.34 -1.73
CA TYR A 377 10.43 8.44 -0.69
C TYR A 377 10.92 9.24 0.51
N LEU A 378 10.30 9.05 1.67
CA LEU A 378 10.61 9.74 2.92
C LEU A 378 11.45 8.80 3.80
N ASN A 379 12.75 9.09 3.94
CA ASN A 379 13.68 8.15 4.58
C ASN A 379 13.38 7.90 6.07
N GLN A 380 12.80 8.88 6.75
CA GLN A 380 12.38 8.77 8.15
C GLN A 380 10.85 9.00 8.26
N PHE A 381 10.09 8.33 7.40
CA PHE A 381 8.64 8.40 7.45
C PHE A 381 8.12 7.72 8.73
N ASP A 382 7.29 8.43 9.47
CA ASP A 382 6.69 7.95 10.71
C ASP A 382 5.18 8.19 10.71
N ASP A 383 4.45 7.19 10.27
CA ASP A 383 2.97 7.20 10.30
C ASP A 383 2.42 7.16 11.73
N LEU A 384 3.20 6.70 12.69
CA LEU A 384 2.74 6.51 14.06
C LEU A 384 2.95 7.71 14.98
N ALA A 385 3.82 8.64 14.63
CA ALA A 385 4.11 9.90 15.35
C ALA A 385 4.26 9.79 16.88
N LYS A 386 4.31 8.57 17.44
CA LYS A 386 4.25 8.35 18.88
C LYS A 386 5.58 8.51 19.61
N ARG A 387 6.71 8.28 18.94
CA ARG A 387 8.03 8.20 19.60
C ARG A 387 9.17 8.93 18.89
N LYS A 388 9.04 9.23 17.58
CA LYS A 388 10.06 9.94 16.81
C LYS A 388 9.40 11.05 16.00
N ARG A 389 10.10 12.17 15.82
CA ARG A 389 9.69 13.23 14.91
C ARG A 389 10.19 12.85 13.51
N GLY A 390 9.57 11.86 12.89
CA GLY A 390 9.77 11.52 11.50
C GLY A 390 9.02 12.46 10.57
N ILE A 391 9.34 12.38 9.27
CA ILE A 391 8.59 13.10 8.23
C ILE A 391 7.16 12.56 8.23
N ALA A 392 6.19 13.45 8.11
CA ALA A 392 4.77 13.08 8.05
C ALA A 392 4.05 13.88 6.97
N PHE A 393 2.94 13.36 6.47
CA PHE A 393 2.02 14.10 5.61
C PHE A 393 1.20 15.08 6.45
N MET A 394 0.99 16.28 5.90
CA MET A 394 0.21 17.32 6.54
C MET A 394 -0.69 18.04 5.53
N PRO A 395 -2.02 17.92 5.64
CA PRO A 395 -2.95 18.68 4.81
C PRO A 395 -2.72 20.20 4.96
N PHE A 396 -2.71 20.90 3.80
CA PHE A 396 -2.60 22.34 3.79
C PHE A 396 -3.38 22.90 2.58
N GLU A 397 -4.40 23.69 2.83
CA GLU A 397 -5.40 24.12 1.83
C GLU A 397 -4.80 24.80 0.59
N THR A 398 -3.73 25.58 0.75
CA THR A 398 -3.08 26.30 -0.35
C THR A 398 -1.91 25.57 -0.98
N ALA A 399 -1.61 24.35 -0.52
CA ALA A 399 -0.59 23.51 -1.13
C ALA A 399 -1.11 22.87 -2.43
N SER A 400 -0.18 22.48 -3.27
CA SER A 400 -0.46 21.65 -4.43
C SER A 400 -1.12 20.33 -3.99
N GLY A 401 -2.21 19.97 -4.65
CA GLY A 401 -2.96 18.77 -4.24
C GLY A 401 -3.52 18.80 -2.82
N GLY A 402 -3.38 19.91 -2.08
CA GLY A 402 -3.85 20.05 -0.71
C GLY A 402 -3.02 19.32 0.35
N MET A 403 -1.81 18.83 -0.01
CA MET A 403 -0.94 18.05 0.88
C MET A 403 0.47 18.61 0.90
N THR A 404 1.16 18.49 2.03
CA THR A 404 2.59 18.80 2.21
C THR A 404 3.26 17.71 3.03
N ILE A 405 4.60 17.71 3.06
CA ILE A 405 5.35 16.96 4.06
C ILE A 405 5.94 17.91 5.11
N THR A 406 5.86 17.48 6.37
CA THR A 406 6.35 18.24 7.54
C THR A 406 7.44 17.46 8.28
N ASN A 407 8.11 18.09 9.24
CA ASN A 407 9.21 17.53 10.02
C ASN A 407 10.41 17.08 9.17
N LEU A 408 10.64 17.72 8.03
CA LEU A 408 11.77 17.47 7.14
C LEU A 408 13.07 18.09 7.68
N GLY A 409 14.19 17.39 7.59
CA GLY A 409 15.49 17.92 8.00
C GLY A 409 15.81 17.73 9.48
N GLY A 410 16.67 18.59 10.02
CA GLY A 410 17.13 18.54 11.42
C GLY A 410 18.29 17.58 11.66
N TYR A 411 18.48 16.56 10.83
CA TYR A 411 19.60 15.61 10.85
C TYR A 411 19.80 14.94 9.48
N LYS A 412 20.96 14.32 9.29
CA LYS A 412 21.43 13.81 7.99
C LYS A 412 20.49 12.85 7.28
N ASP A 413 19.85 11.97 8.03
CA ASP A 413 19.04 10.89 7.45
C ASP A 413 17.55 11.23 7.33
N ASN A 414 17.18 12.48 7.63
CA ASN A 414 15.80 12.97 7.52
C ASN A 414 15.61 13.78 6.23
N TYR A 415 15.28 13.09 5.14
CA TYR A 415 15.15 13.69 3.80
C TYR A 415 14.02 13.05 2.99
N ALA A 416 13.53 13.82 2.02
CA ALA A 416 12.66 13.36 0.94
C ALA A 416 13.50 13.11 -0.32
N GLN A 417 13.21 12.04 -1.05
CA GLN A 417 13.98 11.64 -2.24
C GLN A 417 13.09 11.20 -3.38
N TRP A 418 13.34 11.76 -4.55
CA TRP A 418 12.77 11.34 -5.82
C TRP A 418 13.85 10.60 -6.61
N ASN A 419 13.65 9.31 -6.87
CA ASN A 419 14.62 8.45 -7.58
C ASN A 419 14.48 8.50 -9.09
N GLU A 420 13.40 9.11 -9.59
CA GLU A 420 12.98 8.98 -10.98
C GLU A 420 12.61 10.34 -11.61
N VAL A 421 13.37 11.37 -11.27
CA VAL A 421 13.22 12.67 -11.92
C VAL A 421 13.75 12.55 -13.34
N PHE A 422 12.87 12.62 -14.33
CA PHE A 422 13.22 12.36 -15.72
C PHE A 422 13.49 13.63 -16.49
N SER A 423 14.55 13.62 -17.30
CA SER A 423 14.86 14.65 -18.28
C SER A 423 15.11 14.02 -19.64
N GLU A 424 14.41 14.51 -20.66
CA GLU A 424 14.50 13.99 -22.02
C GLU A 424 15.83 14.34 -22.68
N GLN A 425 16.35 15.54 -22.41
CA GLN A 425 17.57 16.06 -23.04
C GLN A 425 18.78 16.17 -22.12
N GLY A 426 18.56 16.31 -20.82
CA GLY A 426 19.57 16.74 -19.86
C GLY A 426 19.88 18.23 -20.01
N GLY A 427 20.86 18.72 -19.22
CA GLY A 427 21.31 20.13 -19.27
C GLY A 427 20.88 20.92 -18.04
N THR A 428 20.88 22.25 -18.18
CA THR A 428 20.57 23.18 -17.11
C THR A 428 19.04 23.39 -16.99
N TYR A 429 18.52 23.25 -15.79
CA TYR A 429 17.11 23.47 -15.47
C TYR A 429 16.98 24.55 -14.40
N GLN A 430 15.94 25.36 -14.51
CA GLN A 430 15.46 26.17 -13.41
C GLN A 430 14.57 25.28 -12.51
N MET A 431 14.97 25.11 -11.25
CA MET A 431 14.21 24.41 -10.24
C MET A 431 13.53 25.43 -9.33
N THR A 432 12.20 25.37 -9.25
CA THR A 432 11.42 26.17 -8.31
C THR A 432 10.83 25.26 -7.26
N VAL A 433 11.25 25.44 -6.01
CA VAL A 433 10.74 24.70 -4.85
C VAL A 433 9.64 25.51 -4.16
N GLN A 434 8.47 24.93 -3.99
CA GLN A 434 7.35 25.50 -3.25
C GLN A 434 7.31 24.88 -1.84
N TYR A 435 7.04 25.72 -0.84
CA TYR A 435 7.03 25.30 0.55
C TYR A 435 6.10 26.19 1.38
N ILE A 436 5.66 25.70 2.53
CA ILE A 436 4.95 26.48 3.52
C ILE A 436 5.96 26.99 4.55
N PRO A 437 6.10 28.31 4.72
CA PRO A 437 7.01 28.87 5.69
C PRO A 437 6.76 28.33 7.10
N ALA A 438 7.82 28.05 7.81
CA ALA A 438 7.73 27.67 9.22
C ALA A 438 8.36 28.74 10.08
N GLU A 439 7.62 29.28 11.02
CA GLU A 439 8.12 30.26 11.96
C GLU A 439 9.29 29.71 12.77
N LYS A 440 10.32 30.53 12.95
CA LYS A 440 11.44 30.20 13.82
C LYS A 440 10.95 30.15 15.26
N LYS A 441 11.12 29.02 15.93
CA LYS A 441 10.84 28.91 17.36
C LYS A 441 11.93 29.62 18.13
N GLU A 442 11.57 30.29 19.27
CA GLU A 442 12.49 31.06 20.10
C GLU A 442 13.78 30.34 20.54
N ARG A 443 13.80 29.01 20.49
CA ARG A 443 14.95 28.19 20.86
C ARG A 443 15.69 27.57 19.67
N GLU A 444 15.33 27.92 18.42
CA GLU A 444 16.04 27.42 17.24
C GLU A 444 17.36 28.18 17.03
N ILE A 445 18.46 27.42 16.99
CA ILE A 445 19.82 27.99 16.86
C ILE A 445 20.08 28.48 15.41
N SER A 446 19.45 27.86 14.43
CA SER A 446 19.66 28.14 13.00
C SER A 446 18.36 28.48 12.28
N ASP A 447 18.46 29.28 11.24
CA ASP A 447 17.35 29.56 10.34
C ASP A 447 16.98 28.32 9.52
N ARG A 448 15.70 28.23 9.11
CA ARG A 448 15.21 27.20 8.21
C ARG A 448 15.97 27.26 6.88
N ARG A 449 16.34 26.11 6.32
CA ARG A 449 16.99 26.01 5.03
C ARG A 449 16.61 24.73 4.29
N LEU A 450 16.96 24.70 3.01
CA LEU A 450 16.87 23.51 2.17
C LEU A 450 18.27 23.12 1.68
N GLU A 451 18.64 21.86 1.82
CA GLU A 451 19.78 21.26 1.17
C GLU A 451 19.23 20.38 0.04
N VAL A 452 19.41 20.80 -1.19
CA VAL A 452 18.95 20.11 -2.39
C VAL A 452 20.13 19.43 -3.05
N THR A 453 20.07 18.12 -3.18
CA THR A 453 21.11 17.31 -3.81
C THR A 453 20.58 16.73 -5.12
N VAL A 454 21.22 17.00 -6.24
CA VAL A 454 20.91 16.47 -7.56
C VAL A 454 22.08 15.60 -8.03
N ASN A 455 21.85 14.30 -8.18
CA ASN A 455 22.89 13.32 -8.57
C ASN A 455 24.18 13.44 -7.74
N GLY A 456 24.07 13.72 -6.44
CA GLY A 456 25.20 13.91 -5.53
C GLY A 456 25.74 15.34 -5.42
N ASN A 457 25.36 16.26 -6.30
CA ASN A 457 25.75 17.66 -6.23
C ASN A 457 24.76 18.46 -5.36
N MET A 458 25.28 19.11 -4.33
CA MET A 458 24.47 19.82 -3.34
C MET A 458 24.39 21.31 -3.59
N THR A 459 23.21 21.87 -3.47
CA THR A 459 22.91 23.31 -3.40
C THR A 459 22.24 23.60 -2.07
N VAL A 460 22.71 24.64 -1.36
CA VAL A 460 22.12 25.09 -0.09
C VAL A 460 21.34 26.38 -0.33
N VAL A 461 20.09 26.39 0.11
CA VAL A 461 19.21 27.57 0.05
C VAL A 461 18.86 27.97 1.48
N ASP A 462 19.38 29.11 1.94
CA ASP A 462 19.34 29.55 3.33
C ASP A 462 18.57 30.87 3.56
N LYS A 463 18.11 31.53 2.49
CA LYS A 463 17.29 32.74 2.56
C LYS A 463 15.85 32.46 2.17
N LEU A 464 15.14 31.75 3.04
CA LEU A 464 13.75 31.38 2.83
C LEU A 464 12.81 32.39 3.47
N GLU A 465 11.61 32.56 2.88
CA GLU A 465 10.51 33.25 3.56
C GLU A 465 10.12 32.51 4.83
N THR A 466 9.89 33.23 5.92
CA THR A 466 9.57 32.66 7.23
C THR A 466 8.18 33.06 7.75
N ASP A 467 7.50 33.96 7.06
CA ASP A 467 6.18 34.44 7.44
C ASP A 467 5.07 33.50 6.91
N ARG A 468 4.63 32.57 7.74
CA ARG A 468 3.56 31.61 7.41
C ARG A 468 2.22 32.28 7.07
N SER A 469 1.97 33.49 7.56
CA SER A 469 0.72 34.21 7.27
C SER A 469 0.57 34.62 5.80
N LYS A 470 1.64 34.63 5.04
CA LYS A 470 1.65 34.89 3.60
C LYS A 470 1.24 33.67 2.75
N GLY A 471 1.01 32.52 3.37
CA GLY A 471 0.69 31.28 2.66
C GLY A 471 1.93 30.61 2.06
N ALA A 472 1.76 29.87 0.95
CA ALA A 472 2.85 29.18 0.26
C ALA A 472 3.88 30.16 -0.28
N ALA A 473 5.16 29.84 -0.13
CA ALA A 473 6.30 30.57 -0.64
C ALA A 473 7.08 29.71 -1.65
N GLN A 474 7.96 30.34 -2.42
CA GLN A 474 8.80 29.63 -3.38
C GLN A 474 10.22 30.17 -3.41
N THR A 475 11.15 29.31 -3.79
CA THR A 475 12.53 29.69 -4.09
C THR A 475 12.98 29.06 -5.40
N THR A 476 13.80 29.77 -6.16
CA THR A 476 14.21 29.33 -7.50
C THR A 476 15.74 29.42 -7.65
N PHE A 477 16.31 28.35 -8.20
CA PHE A 477 17.75 28.26 -8.49
C PHE A 477 17.97 27.31 -9.68
N THR A 478 19.19 27.25 -10.20
CA THR A 478 19.55 26.37 -11.32
C THR A 478 20.13 25.05 -10.83
N VAL A 479 19.75 23.97 -11.52
CA VAL A 479 20.30 22.61 -11.33
C VAL A 479 20.70 22.02 -12.67
N ASN A 480 21.62 21.04 -12.66
CA ASN A 480 21.99 20.29 -13.85
C ASN A 480 21.45 18.87 -13.78
N LEU A 481 20.66 18.50 -14.78
CA LEU A 481 20.14 17.14 -14.95
C LEU A 481 20.94 16.41 -16.03
N GLN A 482 21.14 15.13 -15.86
CA GLN A 482 21.57 14.26 -16.94
C GLN A 482 20.37 13.78 -17.75
N LYS A 483 20.60 13.39 -19.00
CA LYS A 483 19.57 12.74 -19.83
C LYS A 483 19.13 11.43 -19.18
N GLY A 484 17.82 11.21 -19.13
CA GLY A 484 17.22 10.06 -18.46
C GLY A 484 16.88 10.36 -17.00
N TYR A 485 17.00 9.35 -16.15
CA TYR A 485 16.62 9.44 -14.74
C TYR A 485 17.68 10.14 -13.88
N ASN A 486 17.20 10.96 -12.97
CA ASN A 486 18.00 11.69 -11.99
C ASN A 486 17.47 11.41 -10.58
N VAL A 487 18.35 11.51 -9.59
CA VAL A 487 17.98 11.44 -8.18
C VAL A 487 18.03 12.84 -7.60
N ILE A 488 16.89 13.29 -7.06
CA ILE A 488 16.83 14.56 -6.32
C ILE A 488 16.50 14.23 -4.87
N ARG A 489 17.25 14.80 -3.94
CA ARG A 489 17.03 14.71 -2.50
C ARG A 489 16.90 16.10 -1.92
N ILE A 490 15.92 16.30 -1.05
CA ILE A 490 15.69 17.54 -0.31
C ILE A 490 15.62 17.21 1.19
N GLY A 491 16.33 18.01 1.98
CA GLY A 491 16.36 17.91 3.44
C GLY A 491 17.18 19.03 4.05
N SER A 492 17.69 18.85 5.27
CA SER A 492 18.70 19.71 5.88
C SER A 492 19.37 18.98 7.04
N ARG A 493 20.70 18.90 7.02
CA ARG A 493 21.46 18.14 8.02
C ARG A 493 21.55 18.78 9.41
N PHE A 494 21.39 20.11 9.48
CA PHE A 494 21.67 20.87 10.69
C PHE A 494 20.52 21.73 11.19
N SER A 495 19.47 21.90 10.40
CA SER A 495 18.26 22.65 10.75
C SER A 495 17.01 22.00 10.18
N TRP A 496 15.88 22.23 10.78
CA TRP A 496 14.61 21.86 10.18
C TRP A 496 14.38 22.62 8.88
N SER A 497 13.83 21.95 7.88
CA SER A 497 13.32 22.56 6.66
C SER A 497 11.94 23.16 6.88
N PRO A 498 11.43 24.06 6.02
CA PRO A 498 10.02 24.39 5.98
C PRO A 498 9.20 23.16 5.55
N ASP A 499 7.87 23.20 5.70
CA ASP A 499 7.01 22.15 5.18
C ASP A 499 7.08 22.18 3.64
N LEU A 500 7.43 21.08 3.02
CA LEU A 500 7.66 21.01 1.58
C LEU A 500 6.37 20.65 0.85
N ASP A 501 6.05 21.41 -0.19
CA ASP A 501 4.89 21.23 -1.05
C ASP A 501 5.28 20.44 -2.32
N CYS A 502 5.99 21.08 -3.23
CA CYS A 502 6.41 20.45 -4.48
C CYS A 502 7.66 21.15 -5.06
N PHE A 503 8.17 20.62 -6.14
CA PHE A 503 9.08 21.40 -7.00
C PHE A 503 8.72 21.26 -8.48
N THR A 504 9.07 22.28 -9.25
CA THR A 504 8.96 22.26 -10.71
C THR A 504 10.34 22.40 -11.37
N LEU A 505 10.46 21.83 -12.56
CA LEU A 505 11.67 21.86 -13.39
C LEU A 505 11.32 22.44 -14.75
N THR A 506 12.06 23.46 -15.18
CA THR A 506 11.91 24.08 -16.51
C THR A 506 13.29 24.17 -17.17
N PRO A 507 13.45 23.63 -18.40
CA PRO A 507 14.72 23.75 -19.13
C PRO A 507 15.13 25.21 -19.32
N VAL A 508 16.39 25.52 -19.06
CA VAL A 508 16.98 26.83 -19.40
C VAL A 508 17.40 26.79 -20.87
N LYS A 509 16.78 27.64 -21.68
CA LYS A 509 17.08 27.76 -23.13
C LYS A 509 18.45 28.38 -23.37
#